data_a7358c06b5c235b1074277b91be60f97
#
_entry.id   a7358c06b5c235b1074277b91be60f97
#
_cell.length_a   1.000
_cell.length_b   1.000
_cell.length_c   1.000
_cell.angle_alpha   90.00
_cell.angle_beta   90.00
_cell.angle_gamma   90.00
#
_symmetry.space_group_name_H-M   'P 1'
#
loop_
_entity.id
_entity.type
_entity.pdbx_description
1 polymer ?
#
loop_
_entity_poly.entity_id
_entity_poly.type
_entity_poly.pdbx_seq_one_letter_code
_entity_poly.pdbx_strand_id
1 'polypeptide(L)'
;DQFEMPDGNLLIRTEDLRSATVEDMCVLVDRETGEILKTWDFKDFLDPAKVAPSGSHDDHDWFHNNAVWYDKKTNSLTFSGRHQDIIINRDFETGELNWIIGDPNNWSEEKQKYFFKPVGNDFEWQYEQHACVITPNGDVMCFDNHHNDTKFEEFKRPAKDSYSRGVRYRINTDDMTIRQIWQYGKERGQEFYSQYICNVEYYKEGHYMVHSGGIQYYDGETSEVFAVFMKGDPKVDTRSITVEVLD
;
A
#
# COMPACT_ATOMS: atom_id res chain seq x y z
N ASP A 1 5.33 -8.81 -5.46
CA ASP A 1 6.27 -8.65 -4.34
C ASP A 1 6.55 -9.98 -3.67
N GLN A 2 7.66 -10.08 -2.95
CA GLN A 2 8.09 -11.27 -2.22
C GLN A 2 8.89 -10.86 -0.99
N PHE A 3 8.88 -11.71 0.03
CA PHE A 3 9.66 -11.53 1.24
C PHE A 3 10.37 -12.85 1.62
N GLU A 4 11.68 -12.80 1.88
CA GLU A 4 12.45 -13.94 2.36
C GLU A 4 12.29 -14.07 3.88
N MET A 5 11.76 -15.22 4.30
CA MET A 5 11.58 -15.56 5.70
C MET A 5 12.93 -15.87 6.39
N PRO A 6 13.04 -15.74 7.72
CA PRO A 6 14.28 -16.04 8.45
C PRO A 6 14.79 -17.48 8.30
N ASP A 7 13.93 -18.42 7.92
CA ASP A 7 14.26 -19.82 7.65
C ASP A 7 14.64 -20.09 6.19
N GLY A 8 14.61 -19.04 5.33
CA GLY A 8 14.92 -19.10 3.92
C GLY A 8 13.74 -19.40 3.00
N ASN A 9 12.56 -19.69 3.54
CA ASN A 9 11.34 -19.84 2.76
C ASN A 9 10.87 -18.49 2.20
N LEU A 10 9.95 -18.51 1.23
CA LEU A 10 9.51 -17.32 0.53
C LEU A 10 8.02 -17.04 0.77
N LEU A 11 7.69 -15.85 1.22
CA LEU A 11 6.35 -15.29 1.10
C LEU A 11 6.21 -14.68 -0.28
N ILE A 12 5.20 -15.12 -1.03
CA ILE A 12 4.96 -14.66 -2.40
C ILE A 12 3.50 -14.24 -2.52
N ARG A 13 3.27 -12.99 -2.95
CA ARG A 13 1.94 -12.58 -3.37
C ARG A 13 1.56 -13.34 -4.65
N THR A 14 0.31 -13.76 -4.75
CA THR A 14 -0.15 -14.61 -5.85
C THR A 14 -1.66 -14.51 -6.04
N GLU A 15 -2.15 -15.31 -6.96
CA GLU A 15 -3.56 -15.48 -7.28
C GLU A 15 -3.88 -16.97 -7.52
N ASP A 16 -5.13 -17.36 -7.35
CA ASP A 16 -5.62 -18.65 -7.85
C ASP A 16 -6.22 -18.45 -9.24
N LEU A 17 -5.54 -18.93 -10.28
CA LEU A 17 -6.00 -18.83 -11.67
C LEU A 17 -7.37 -19.47 -11.95
N ARG A 18 -7.92 -20.21 -11.00
CA ARG A 18 -9.28 -20.78 -11.06
C ARG A 18 -10.33 -19.86 -10.41
N SER A 19 -9.87 -18.84 -9.68
CA SER A 19 -10.74 -17.84 -9.06
C SER A 19 -11.26 -16.84 -10.11
N ALA A 20 -12.39 -16.21 -9.79
CA ALA A 20 -12.89 -15.06 -10.55
C ALA A 20 -12.14 -13.77 -10.20
N THR A 21 -11.30 -13.77 -9.16
CA THR A 21 -10.55 -12.63 -8.64
C THR A 21 -9.05 -12.88 -8.71
N VAL A 22 -8.26 -11.81 -8.80
CA VAL A 22 -6.80 -11.84 -8.91
C VAL A 22 -6.14 -11.03 -7.79
N GLU A 23 -4.83 -11.23 -7.61
CA GLU A 23 -3.96 -10.45 -6.70
C GLU A 23 -4.49 -10.34 -5.25
N ASP A 24 -5.21 -11.36 -4.79
CA ASP A 24 -5.90 -11.39 -3.50
C ASP A 24 -5.42 -12.54 -2.58
N MET A 25 -4.22 -13.07 -2.82
CA MET A 25 -3.64 -14.16 -2.05
C MET A 25 -2.16 -13.91 -1.74
N CYS A 26 -1.70 -14.60 -0.69
CA CYS A 26 -0.28 -14.77 -0.39
C CYS A 26 -0.02 -16.24 -0.04
N VAL A 27 1.13 -16.77 -0.43
CA VAL A 27 1.56 -18.11 -0.09
C VAL A 27 2.93 -18.11 0.56
N LEU A 28 3.16 -19.06 1.48
CA LEU A 28 4.48 -19.42 1.97
C LEU A 28 4.94 -20.62 1.16
N VAL A 29 6.10 -20.50 0.53
CA VAL A 29 6.66 -21.53 -0.34
C VAL A 29 7.98 -22.02 0.26
N ASP A 30 8.14 -23.32 0.36
CA ASP A 30 9.44 -23.94 0.61
C ASP A 30 10.37 -23.65 -0.57
N ARG A 31 11.48 -22.98 -0.29
CA ARG A 31 12.41 -22.52 -1.32
C ARG A 31 13.10 -23.63 -2.09
N GLU A 32 13.33 -24.78 -1.45
CA GLU A 32 14.07 -25.89 -2.04
C GLU A 32 13.16 -26.79 -2.89
N THR A 33 11.95 -27.05 -2.41
CA THR A 33 11.02 -27.97 -3.05
C THR A 33 9.98 -27.30 -3.93
N GLY A 34 9.69 -26.01 -3.70
CA GLY A 34 8.60 -25.28 -4.32
C GLY A 34 7.21 -25.65 -3.76
N GLU A 35 7.15 -26.41 -2.67
CA GLU A 35 5.90 -26.78 -2.03
C GLU A 35 5.25 -25.57 -1.35
N ILE A 36 3.93 -25.41 -1.51
CA ILE A 36 3.16 -24.40 -0.79
C ILE A 36 2.89 -24.93 0.63
N LEU A 37 3.51 -24.28 1.61
CA LEU A 37 3.40 -24.65 3.02
C LEU A 37 2.18 -24.03 3.70
N LYS A 38 1.80 -22.78 3.30
CA LYS A 38 0.67 -22.04 3.87
C LYS A 38 0.10 -21.07 2.84
N THR A 39 -1.19 -20.83 2.94
CA THR A 39 -1.92 -19.91 2.05
C THR A 39 -2.78 -18.94 2.87
N TRP A 40 -2.80 -17.69 2.46
CA TRP A 40 -3.71 -16.65 2.95
C TRP A 40 -4.54 -16.13 1.77
N ASP A 41 -5.84 -16.40 1.78
CA ASP A 41 -6.82 -15.83 0.88
C ASP A 41 -7.51 -14.66 1.58
N PHE A 42 -7.46 -13.47 0.99
CA PHE A 42 -8.04 -12.28 1.65
C PHE A 42 -9.56 -12.30 1.67
N LYS A 43 -10.21 -13.09 0.82
CA LYS A 43 -11.67 -13.32 0.83
C LYS A 43 -12.16 -14.04 2.09
N ASP A 44 -11.29 -14.74 2.80
CA ASP A 44 -11.65 -15.43 4.04
C ASP A 44 -11.99 -14.46 5.19
N PHE A 45 -11.59 -13.18 5.09
CA PHE A 45 -11.72 -12.23 6.20
C PHE A 45 -12.06 -10.79 5.78
N LEU A 46 -12.06 -10.48 4.48
CA LEU A 46 -12.48 -9.20 3.93
C LEU A 46 -13.61 -9.40 2.93
N ASP A 47 -14.40 -8.36 2.72
CA ASP A 47 -15.51 -8.35 1.76
C ASP A 47 -15.03 -7.82 0.41
N PRO A 48 -14.99 -8.64 -0.65
CA PRO A 48 -14.61 -8.20 -1.99
C PRO A 48 -15.52 -7.11 -2.59
N ALA A 49 -16.78 -7.05 -2.14
CA ALA A 49 -17.72 -6.06 -2.63
C ALA A 49 -17.53 -4.66 -2.03
N LYS A 50 -16.61 -4.53 -1.04
CA LYS A 50 -16.31 -3.24 -0.44
C LYS A 50 -15.61 -2.33 -1.41
N VAL A 51 -16.08 -1.11 -1.47
CA VAL A 51 -15.52 -0.06 -2.31
C VAL A 51 -14.66 0.90 -1.47
N ALA A 52 -13.41 1.05 -1.88
CA ALA A 52 -12.44 1.90 -1.21
C ALA A 52 -12.69 3.42 -1.41
N PRO A 53 -12.20 4.26 -0.51
CA PRO A 53 -12.30 5.73 -0.62
C PRO A 53 -11.68 6.29 -1.89
N SER A 54 -10.55 5.75 -2.37
CA SER A 54 -9.89 6.17 -3.61
C SER A 54 -10.75 6.02 -4.87
N GLY A 55 -11.80 5.21 -4.77
CA GLY A 55 -12.60 4.90 -5.94
C GLY A 55 -12.09 3.72 -6.74
N SER A 56 -10.90 3.22 -6.45
CA SER A 56 -10.41 1.98 -7.01
C SER A 56 -11.34 0.86 -6.61
N HIS A 57 -12.05 0.32 -7.57
CA HIS A 57 -12.86 -0.86 -7.39
C HIS A 57 -12.96 -1.55 -8.73
N ASP A 58 -12.47 -2.76 -8.75
CA ASP A 58 -12.60 -3.71 -9.85
C ASP A 58 -13.05 -5.03 -9.22
N ASP A 59 -14.18 -5.56 -9.65
CA ASP A 59 -14.71 -6.84 -9.14
C ASP A 59 -13.74 -8.00 -9.37
N HIS A 60 -12.85 -7.87 -10.34
CA HIS A 60 -11.82 -8.85 -10.67
C HIS A 60 -10.55 -8.66 -9.82
N ASP A 61 -10.05 -7.41 -9.69
CA ASP A 61 -8.85 -7.04 -8.94
C ASP A 61 -9.22 -6.17 -7.72
N TRP A 62 -10.02 -6.75 -6.84
CA TRP A 62 -10.66 -6.02 -5.75
C TRP A 62 -9.73 -5.62 -4.60
N PHE A 63 -8.66 -6.37 -4.36
CA PHE A 63 -7.71 -6.12 -3.26
C PHE A 63 -6.40 -5.51 -3.76
N HIS A 64 -5.84 -6.05 -4.84
CA HIS A 64 -4.56 -5.67 -5.41
C HIS A 64 -3.43 -5.70 -4.37
N ASN A 65 -3.11 -6.92 -3.89
CA ASN A 65 -2.02 -7.12 -2.95
C ASN A 65 -0.68 -6.79 -3.59
N ASN A 66 -0.10 -5.64 -3.26
CA ASN A 66 1.13 -5.17 -3.89
C ASN A 66 2.37 -5.24 -2.99
N ALA A 67 2.22 -5.55 -1.70
CA ALA A 67 3.35 -5.73 -0.80
C ALA A 67 3.05 -6.71 0.34
N VAL A 68 4.09 -7.43 0.77
CA VAL A 68 4.07 -8.31 1.94
C VAL A 68 5.32 -8.09 2.80
N TRP A 69 5.13 -8.12 4.11
CA TRP A 69 6.21 -8.01 5.10
C TRP A 69 5.97 -8.98 6.25
N TYR A 70 7.02 -9.68 6.68
CA TYR A 70 6.99 -10.48 7.90
C TYR A 70 7.78 -9.79 9.00
N ASP A 71 7.13 -9.55 10.13
CA ASP A 71 7.79 -9.06 11.35
C ASP A 71 8.04 -10.22 12.32
N LYS A 72 9.31 -10.59 12.47
CA LYS A 72 9.73 -11.64 13.40
C LYS A 72 9.45 -11.30 14.85
N LYS A 73 9.47 -10.01 15.22
CA LYS A 73 9.29 -9.56 16.60
C LYS A 73 7.87 -9.83 17.11
N THR A 74 6.91 -9.61 16.26
CA THR A 74 5.48 -9.81 16.57
C THR A 74 4.92 -11.12 16.01
N ASN A 75 5.72 -11.87 15.24
CA ASN A 75 5.30 -13.05 14.49
C ASN A 75 4.04 -12.76 13.65
N SER A 76 4.10 -11.70 12.86
CA SER A 76 2.95 -11.25 12.10
C SER A 76 3.29 -10.91 10.64
N LEU A 77 2.25 -10.95 9.80
CA LEU A 77 2.31 -10.58 8.40
C LEU A 77 1.59 -9.25 8.18
N THR A 78 2.22 -8.38 7.41
CA THR A 78 1.64 -7.12 6.95
C THR A 78 1.48 -7.16 5.45
N PHE A 79 0.30 -6.79 4.95
CA PHE A 79 -0.03 -6.75 3.53
C PHE A 79 -0.55 -5.38 3.14
N SER A 80 -0.26 -4.95 1.91
CA SER A 80 -0.80 -3.72 1.33
C SER A 80 -1.86 -4.06 0.29
N GLY A 81 -3.11 -3.69 0.55
CA GLY A 81 -4.24 -3.79 -0.38
C GLY A 81 -4.50 -2.46 -1.05
N ARG A 82 -3.93 -2.27 -2.24
CA ARG A 82 -4.00 -1.01 -2.99
C ARG A 82 -5.43 -0.58 -3.25
N HIS A 83 -6.25 -1.47 -3.81
CA HIS A 83 -7.63 -1.17 -4.21
C HIS A 83 -8.63 -1.13 -3.04
N GLN A 84 -8.15 -1.37 -1.81
CA GLN A 84 -8.91 -1.18 -0.58
C GLN A 84 -8.42 0.00 0.26
N ASP A 85 -7.36 0.70 -0.15
CA ASP A 85 -6.69 1.79 0.58
C ASP A 85 -6.27 1.40 1.99
N ILE A 86 -5.85 0.16 2.20
CA ILE A 86 -5.50 -0.36 3.53
C ILE A 86 -4.16 -1.06 3.56
N ILE A 87 -3.53 -0.99 4.73
CA ILE A 87 -2.47 -1.89 5.14
C ILE A 87 -3.03 -2.72 6.30
N ILE A 88 -2.95 -4.04 6.19
CA ILE A 88 -3.47 -4.96 7.20
C ILE A 88 -2.34 -5.75 7.83
N ASN A 89 -2.50 -6.09 9.12
CA ASN A 89 -1.58 -6.97 9.81
C ASN A 89 -2.34 -8.14 10.44
N ARG A 90 -1.75 -9.33 10.31
CA ARG A 90 -2.34 -10.59 10.80
C ARG A 90 -1.30 -11.40 11.57
N ASP A 91 -1.75 -12.12 12.56
CA ASP A 91 -0.93 -13.13 13.23
C ASP A 91 -0.52 -14.24 12.24
N PHE A 92 0.75 -14.61 12.24
CA PHE A 92 1.29 -15.60 11.30
C PHE A 92 0.75 -17.00 11.54
N GLU A 93 0.55 -17.41 12.82
CA GLU A 93 0.11 -18.76 13.16
C GLU A 93 -1.39 -18.92 13.06
N THR A 94 -2.13 -18.04 13.72
CA THR A 94 -3.59 -18.13 13.82
C THR A 94 -4.30 -17.55 12.61
N GLY A 95 -3.65 -16.61 11.90
CA GLY A 95 -4.26 -15.84 10.83
C GLY A 95 -5.28 -14.80 11.32
N GLU A 96 -5.38 -14.55 12.62
CA GLU A 96 -6.26 -13.51 13.15
C GLU A 96 -5.81 -12.12 12.73
N LEU A 97 -6.78 -11.23 12.45
CA LEU A 97 -6.53 -9.84 12.13
C LEU A 97 -6.12 -9.07 13.38
N ASN A 98 -4.94 -8.46 13.36
CA ASN A 98 -4.44 -7.65 14.45
C ASN A 98 -4.89 -6.19 14.34
N TRP A 99 -4.67 -5.57 13.16
CA TRP A 99 -5.01 -4.18 12.92
C TRP A 99 -5.10 -3.83 11.43
N ILE A 100 -5.73 -2.69 11.16
CA ILE A 100 -5.87 -2.09 9.83
C ILE A 100 -5.43 -0.61 9.89
N ILE A 101 -4.58 -0.19 8.96
CA ILE A 101 -4.27 1.22 8.68
C ILE A 101 -5.01 1.62 7.41
N GLY A 102 -5.85 2.65 7.50
CA GLY A 102 -6.63 3.21 6.40
C GLY A 102 -7.84 3.96 6.92
N ASP A 103 -8.54 4.64 6.03
CA ASP A 103 -9.77 5.35 6.38
C ASP A 103 -10.87 4.35 6.80
N PRO A 104 -11.38 4.41 8.03
CA PRO A 104 -12.40 3.48 8.52
C PRO A 104 -13.80 3.69 7.91
N ASN A 105 -14.01 4.73 7.12
CA ASN A 105 -15.30 5.00 6.50
C ASN A 105 -15.72 3.86 5.56
N ASN A 106 -17.01 3.56 5.57
CA ASN A 106 -17.62 2.48 4.78
C ASN A 106 -17.19 1.05 5.15
N TRP A 107 -16.47 0.87 6.27
CA TRP A 107 -16.21 -0.47 6.82
C TRP A 107 -17.31 -0.89 7.81
N SER A 108 -17.60 -2.20 7.87
CA SER A 108 -18.60 -2.75 8.77
C SER A 108 -18.26 -2.45 10.24
N GLU A 109 -19.30 -2.37 11.08
CA GLU A 109 -19.14 -2.14 12.52
C GLU A 109 -18.21 -3.18 13.17
N GLU A 110 -18.29 -4.43 12.73
CA GLU A 110 -17.42 -5.51 13.20
C GLU A 110 -15.93 -5.23 12.94
N LYS A 111 -15.60 -4.59 11.82
CA LYS A 111 -14.21 -4.27 11.44
C LYS A 111 -13.69 -3.00 12.10
N GLN A 112 -14.56 -2.10 12.55
CA GLN A 112 -14.15 -0.81 13.14
C GLN A 112 -13.16 -0.94 14.30
N LYS A 113 -13.23 -2.00 15.09
CA LYS A 113 -12.34 -2.23 16.22
C LYS A 113 -10.86 -2.45 15.84
N TYR A 114 -10.58 -2.78 14.57
CA TYR A 114 -9.23 -3.02 14.05
C TYR A 114 -8.56 -1.77 13.48
N PHE A 115 -9.32 -0.68 13.31
CA PHE A 115 -8.80 0.57 12.78
C PHE A 115 -8.20 1.44 13.88
N PHE A 116 -7.10 2.09 13.52
CA PHE A 116 -6.48 3.08 14.39
C PHE A 116 -7.23 4.42 14.34
N LYS A 117 -7.17 5.15 15.46
CA LYS A 117 -7.68 6.52 15.58
C LYS A 117 -6.55 7.50 15.33
N PRO A 118 -6.65 8.39 14.33
CA PRO A 118 -5.64 9.40 14.09
C PRO A 118 -5.43 10.33 15.29
N VAL A 119 -4.16 10.64 15.59
CA VAL A 119 -3.76 11.62 16.59
C VAL A 119 -2.72 12.58 16.03
N GLY A 120 -2.83 13.86 16.38
CA GLY A 120 -2.01 14.95 15.82
C GLY A 120 -2.77 15.78 14.79
N ASN A 121 -2.20 16.94 14.42
CA ASN A 121 -2.89 17.91 13.59
C ASN A 121 -2.60 17.75 12.08
N ASP A 122 -1.54 17.04 11.72
CA ASP A 122 -1.05 16.93 10.33
C ASP A 122 -1.22 15.51 9.80
N PHE A 123 -2.22 14.78 10.30
CA PHE A 123 -2.49 13.41 9.90
C PHE A 123 -3.30 13.36 8.60
N GLU A 124 -2.82 12.55 7.65
CA GLU A 124 -3.54 12.22 6.42
C GLU A 124 -3.43 10.72 6.15
N TRP A 125 -4.53 10.09 5.74
CA TRP A 125 -4.53 8.71 5.27
C TRP A 125 -3.80 8.57 3.95
N GLN A 126 -3.26 7.37 3.70
CA GLN A 126 -2.76 6.95 2.40
C GLN A 126 -3.91 6.44 1.52
N TYR A 127 -3.75 6.60 0.22
CA TYR A 127 -4.67 6.08 -0.80
C TYR A 127 -3.90 5.40 -1.92
N GLU A 128 -4.36 4.21 -2.34
CA GLU A 128 -3.74 3.36 -3.37
C GLU A 128 -2.25 3.12 -3.16
N GLN A 129 -1.86 2.96 -1.91
CA GLN A 129 -0.47 2.87 -1.49
C GLN A 129 0.25 1.66 -2.09
N HIS A 130 1.57 1.81 -2.22
CA HIS A 130 2.52 0.74 -2.50
C HIS A 130 3.51 0.58 -1.34
N ALA A 131 4.14 -0.58 -1.28
CA ALA A 131 5.01 -0.99 -0.19
C ALA A 131 4.29 -1.10 1.17
N CYS A 132 4.86 -1.82 2.08
CA CYS A 132 4.55 -1.79 3.50
C CYS A 132 5.79 -2.29 4.26
N VAL A 133 6.49 -1.39 4.90
CA VAL A 133 7.73 -1.68 5.64
C VAL A 133 7.47 -1.48 7.12
N ILE A 134 7.81 -2.48 7.94
CA ILE A 134 7.81 -2.33 9.39
C ILE A 134 9.22 -2.00 9.83
N THR A 135 9.40 -0.83 10.41
CA THR A 135 10.71 -0.39 10.92
C THR A 135 11.11 -1.17 12.18
N PRO A 136 12.38 -1.21 12.57
CA PRO A 136 12.81 -1.87 13.82
C PRO A 136 12.10 -1.36 15.08
N ASN A 137 11.57 -0.14 15.05
CA ASN A 137 10.78 0.45 16.15
C ASN A 137 9.30 0.10 16.10
N GLY A 138 8.83 -0.62 15.05
CA GLY A 138 7.43 -0.98 14.85
C GLY A 138 6.59 0.09 14.16
N ASP A 139 7.20 1.16 13.63
CA ASP A 139 6.49 2.13 12.80
C ASP A 139 6.23 1.53 11.42
N VAL A 140 5.17 1.95 10.76
CA VAL A 140 4.78 1.48 9.42
C VAL A 140 5.12 2.54 8.38
N MET A 141 5.85 2.16 7.33
CA MET A 141 6.12 3.02 6.19
C MET A 141 5.45 2.49 4.93
N CYS A 142 4.91 3.38 4.12
CA CYS A 142 4.44 3.06 2.77
C CYS A 142 4.69 4.23 1.82
N PHE A 143 4.56 3.96 0.53
CA PHE A 143 4.44 5.01 -0.47
C PHE A 143 2.94 5.25 -0.71
N ASP A 144 2.48 6.44 -0.37
CA ASP A 144 1.13 6.92 -0.61
C ASP A 144 1.07 7.50 -2.02
N ASN A 145 0.45 6.77 -2.95
CA ASN A 145 0.27 7.25 -4.31
C ASN A 145 -0.69 8.43 -4.38
N HIS A 146 -1.60 8.47 -3.40
CA HIS A 146 -2.57 9.55 -3.24
C HIS A 146 -3.34 9.83 -4.53
N HIS A 147 -3.91 8.75 -5.08
CA HIS A 147 -4.57 8.81 -6.39
C HIS A 147 -5.56 9.98 -6.48
N ASN A 148 -5.56 10.67 -7.59
CA ASN A 148 -6.33 11.91 -7.78
C ASN A 148 -7.84 11.68 -7.99
N ASP A 149 -8.24 10.47 -8.42
CA ASP A 149 -9.64 10.11 -8.64
C ASP A 149 -10.17 9.34 -7.43
N THR A 150 -10.89 10.02 -6.56
CA THR A 150 -11.52 9.44 -5.38
C THR A 150 -13.03 9.33 -5.55
N LYS A 151 -13.71 8.46 -4.80
CA LYS A 151 -15.17 8.39 -4.78
C LYS A 151 -15.82 9.54 -4.05
N PHE A 152 -15.07 10.25 -3.23
CA PHE A 152 -15.53 11.42 -2.51
C PHE A 152 -15.20 12.67 -3.31
N GLU A 153 -16.21 13.34 -3.85
CA GLU A 153 -16.03 14.56 -4.68
C GLU A 153 -15.21 15.65 -3.99
N GLU A 154 -15.32 15.75 -2.66
CA GLU A 154 -14.54 16.70 -1.87
C GLU A 154 -13.03 16.46 -1.86
N PHE A 155 -12.60 15.24 -2.19
CA PHE A 155 -11.17 14.87 -2.27
C PHE A 155 -10.66 14.75 -3.70
N LYS A 156 -11.54 14.78 -4.70
CA LYS A 156 -11.12 14.80 -6.10
C LYS A 156 -10.31 16.04 -6.41
N ARG A 157 -9.25 15.85 -7.15
CA ARG A 157 -8.42 16.93 -7.65
C ARG A 157 -7.87 16.61 -9.04
N PRO A 158 -7.57 17.62 -9.88
CA PRO A 158 -6.85 17.40 -11.12
C PRO A 158 -5.47 16.76 -10.85
N ALA A 159 -5.00 15.88 -11.72
CA ALA A 159 -3.69 15.23 -11.57
C ALA A 159 -2.54 16.24 -11.40
N LYS A 160 -2.60 17.39 -12.08
CA LYS A 160 -1.64 18.48 -11.95
C LYS A 160 -1.57 19.12 -10.54
N ASP A 161 -2.61 18.97 -9.74
CA ASP A 161 -2.70 19.48 -8.37
C ASP A 161 -2.51 18.35 -7.33
N SER A 162 -2.20 17.14 -7.82
CA SER A 162 -2.01 15.96 -7.00
C SER A 162 -0.57 15.81 -6.54
N TYR A 163 -0.35 14.93 -5.57
CA TYR A 163 0.97 14.60 -5.03
C TYR A 163 1.03 13.13 -4.67
N SER A 164 2.23 12.60 -4.59
CA SER A 164 2.53 11.34 -3.92
C SER A 164 3.63 11.54 -2.89
N ARG A 165 3.76 10.61 -1.95
CA ARG A 165 4.75 10.75 -0.87
C ARG A 165 5.14 9.39 -0.26
N GLY A 166 6.37 9.29 0.22
CA GLY A 166 6.70 8.35 1.28
C GLY A 166 6.12 8.86 2.60
N VAL A 167 5.50 8.00 3.38
CA VAL A 167 4.92 8.36 4.68
C VAL A 167 5.28 7.31 5.74
N ARG A 168 5.49 7.76 6.97
CA ARG A 168 5.75 6.89 8.13
C ARG A 168 4.76 7.19 9.23
N TYR A 169 4.11 6.12 9.70
CA TYR A 169 3.15 6.16 10.77
C TYR A 169 3.69 5.46 12.01
N ARG A 170 3.54 6.09 13.16
CA ARG A 170 3.71 5.45 14.45
C ARG A 170 2.36 4.94 14.92
N ILE A 171 2.29 3.65 15.20
CA ILE A 171 1.09 2.99 15.73
C ILE A 171 1.27 2.65 17.21
N ASN A 172 0.16 2.73 17.94
CA ASN A 172 0.06 2.22 19.30
C ASN A 172 -1.12 1.23 19.34
N THR A 173 -0.80 -0.05 19.49
CA THR A 173 -1.78 -1.14 19.49
C THR A 173 -2.52 -1.27 20.82
N ASP A 174 -2.03 -0.68 21.91
CA ASP A 174 -2.67 -0.74 23.21
C ASP A 174 -3.93 0.13 23.27
N ASP A 175 -3.89 1.29 22.63
CA ASP A 175 -5.01 2.25 22.59
C ASP A 175 -5.58 2.48 21.16
N MET A 176 -5.07 1.73 20.20
CA MET A 176 -5.44 1.80 18.77
C MET A 176 -5.35 3.23 18.22
N THR A 177 -4.21 3.90 18.45
CA THR A 177 -3.93 5.22 17.90
C THR A 177 -2.82 5.19 16.85
N ILE A 178 -2.89 6.13 15.90
CA ILE A 178 -1.91 6.29 14.82
C ILE A 178 -1.53 7.75 14.67
N ARG A 179 -0.23 8.01 14.49
CA ARG A 179 0.33 9.34 14.26
C ARG A 179 1.21 9.33 13.02
N GLN A 180 1.01 10.29 12.13
CA GLN A 180 1.98 10.56 11.08
C GLN A 180 3.20 11.23 11.69
N ILE A 181 4.38 10.64 11.53
CA ILE A 181 5.62 11.14 12.17
C ILE A 181 6.67 11.61 11.16
N TRP A 182 6.48 11.28 9.89
CA TRP A 182 7.37 11.69 8.81
C TRP A 182 6.66 11.57 7.47
N GLN A 183 7.04 12.40 6.53
CA GLN A 183 6.69 12.29 5.11
C GLN A 183 7.72 12.99 4.24
N TYR A 184 7.81 12.56 2.97
CA TYR A 184 8.59 13.21 1.92
C TYR A 184 7.90 13.05 0.57
N GLY A 185 7.81 14.12 -0.21
CA GLY A 185 7.29 14.10 -1.57
C GLY A 185 6.04 14.95 -1.79
N LYS A 186 5.21 15.15 -0.76
CA LYS A 186 4.01 15.99 -0.85
C LYS A 186 4.33 17.41 -1.31
N GLU A 187 5.40 17.99 -0.81
CA GLU A 187 5.88 19.35 -1.13
C GLU A 187 6.38 19.48 -2.58
N ARG A 188 6.63 18.39 -3.26
CA ARG A 188 7.05 18.36 -4.67
C ARG A 188 5.87 18.40 -5.64
N GLY A 189 4.64 18.12 -5.15
CA GLY A 189 3.44 18.16 -5.96
C GLY A 189 3.50 17.24 -7.18
N GLN A 190 3.04 17.73 -8.32
CA GLN A 190 2.96 16.97 -9.56
C GLN A 190 4.29 16.41 -10.08
N GLU A 191 5.42 17.04 -9.74
CA GLU A 191 6.75 16.55 -10.15
C GLU A 191 7.02 15.14 -9.60
N PHE A 192 6.45 14.82 -8.44
CA PHE A 192 6.65 13.55 -7.74
C PHE A 192 5.39 12.67 -7.75
N TYR A 193 4.31 13.15 -8.38
CA TYR A 193 3.05 12.43 -8.42
C TYR A 193 3.12 11.20 -9.31
N SER A 194 2.81 10.06 -8.71
CA SER A 194 2.85 8.74 -9.35
C SER A 194 1.59 7.95 -9.04
N GLN A 195 0.85 7.56 -10.06
CA GLN A 195 -0.40 6.82 -9.91
C GLN A 195 -0.19 5.33 -9.58
N TYR A 196 1.02 4.78 -9.80
CA TYR A 196 1.33 3.36 -9.61
C TYR A 196 2.84 3.11 -9.52
N ILE A 197 3.26 1.92 -9.13
CA ILE A 197 4.66 1.46 -9.06
C ILE A 197 5.55 2.39 -8.24
N CYS A 198 5.62 2.16 -6.95
CA CYS A 198 6.41 2.98 -6.06
C CYS A 198 7.00 2.13 -4.94
N ASN A 199 7.99 2.68 -4.24
CA ASN A 199 8.59 2.00 -3.10
C ASN A 199 9.11 2.99 -2.05
N VAL A 200 9.23 2.51 -0.83
CA VAL A 200 9.96 3.14 0.27
C VAL A 200 10.89 2.13 0.91
N GLU A 201 12.03 2.56 1.36
CA GLU A 201 12.95 1.75 2.15
C GLU A 201 13.43 2.50 3.39
N TYR A 202 13.54 1.76 4.46
CA TYR A 202 14.08 2.23 5.73
C TYR A 202 15.49 1.66 5.93
N TYR A 203 16.51 2.49 5.86
CA TYR A 203 17.88 2.07 6.15
C TYR A 203 18.21 2.20 7.63
N LYS A 204 17.87 3.33 8.21
CA LYS A 204 17.95 3.66 9.65
C LYS A 204 17.14 4.91 9.94
N GLU A 205 17.05 5.30 11.21
CA GLU A 205 16.43 6.57 11.59
C GLU A 205 17.11 7.75 10.89
N GLY A 206 16.30 8.62 10.27
CA GLY A 206 16.76 9.76 9.47
C GLY A 206 17.43 9.38 8.14
N HIS A 207 17.30 8.12 7.66
CA HIS A 207 17.86 7.71 6.37
C HIS A 207 16.92 6.76 5.65
N TYR A 208 16.29 7.25 4.60
CA TYR A 208 15.24 6.57 3.84
C TYR A 208 15.49 6.67 2.34
N MET A 209 14.95 5.72 1.57
CA MET A 209 14.80 5.86 0.13
C MET A 209 13.32 5.98 -0.21
N VAL A 210 12.98 6.89 -1.11
CA VAL A 210 11.64 7.06 -1.66
C VAL A 210 11.71 7.02 -3.18
N HIS A 211 10.99 6.08 -3.78
CA HIS A 211 10.94 5.88 -5.23
C HIS A 211 9.52 6.14 -5.76
N SER A 212 9.37 7.20 -6.53
CA SER A 212 8.17 7.49 -7.32
C SER A 212 8.36 6.91 -8.72
N GLY A 213 7.71 5.78 -9.00
CA GLY A 213 8.02 4.93 -10.16
C GLY A 213 7.19 5.21 -11.41
N GLY A 214 5.95 5.65 -11.24
CA GLY A 214 4.98 5.79 -12.33
C GLY A 214 4.53 7.23 -12.59
N ILE A 215 5.47 8.17 -12.71
CA ILE A 215 5.19 9.57 -13.05
C ILE A 215 4.86 9.64 -14.54
N GLN A 216 3.71 10.19 -14.88
CA GLN A 216 3.19 10.18 -16.27
C GLN A 216 2.77 11.57 -16.71
N TYR A 217 3.15 11.88 -17.94
CA TYR A 217 2.71 13.07 -18.66
C TYR A 217 2.08 12.69 -20.00
N TYR A 218 1.09 13.45 -20.40
CA TYR A 218 0.50 13.38 -21.73
C TYR A 218 0.49 14.78 -22.34
N ASP A 219 1.11 14.93 -23.52
CA ASP A 219 1.27 16.21 -24.21
C ASP A 219 1.92 17.31 -23.33
N GLY A 220 2.81 16.93 -22.42
CA GLY A 220 3.54 17.82 -21.49
C GLY A 220 2.82 18.14 -20.17
N GLU A 221 1.56 17.71 -20.01
CA GLU A 221 0.79 17.88 -18.79
C GLU A 221 0.74 16.61 -17.96
N THR A 222 0.61 16.72 -16.63
CA THR A 222 0.42 15.55 -15.76
C THR A 222 -0.82 14.78 -16.19
N SER A 223 -0.66 13.48 -16.43
CA SER A 223 -1.74 12.67 -17.00
C SER A 223 -2.85 12.38 -15.99
N GLU A 224 -4.11 12.60 -16.42
CA GLU A 224 -5.30 12.26 -15.64
C GLU A 224 -5.61 10.75 -15.65
N VAL A 225 -5.04 10.03 -16.60
CA VAL A 225 -5.25 8.58 -16.78
C VAL A 225 -3.91 7.85 -16.87
N PHE A 226 -3.92 6.54 -16.74
CA PHE A 226 -2.73 5.72 -16.94
C PHE A 226 -2.25 5.80 -18.38
N ALA A 227 -1.43 6.81 -18.69
CA ALA A 227 -0.90 7.06 -20.03
C ALA A 227 -0.06 5.89 -20.58
N VAL A 228 0.44 5.02 -19.70
CA VAL A 228 1.18 3.80 -20.08
C VAL A 228 0.37 2.88 -21.00
N PHE A 229 -0.96 2.90 -20.91
CA PHE A 229 -1.84 2.15 -21.81
C PHE A 229 -1.92 2.74 -23.23
N MET A 230 -1.45 3.96 -23.41
CA MET A 230 -1.34 4.61 -24.73
C MET A 230 0.01 4.30 -25.39
N LYS A 231 0.44 3.05 -25.30
CA LYS A 231 1.76 2.60 -25.74
C LYS A 231 2.01 2.95 -27.22
N GLY A 232 3.13 3.64 -27.47
CA GLY A 232 3.50 4.07 -28.81
C GLY A 232 2.94 5.45 -29.21
N ASP A 233 2.13 6.10 -28.39
CA ASP A 233 1.75 7.49 -28.60
C ASP A 233 2.94 8.41 -28.25
N PRO A 234 3.43 9.24 -29.21
CA PRO A 234 4.58 10.12 -28.99
C PRO A 234 4.33 11.24 -27.98
N LYS A 235 3.10 11.43 -27.54
CA LYS A 235 2.73 12.41 -26.51
C LYS A 235 2.90 11.89 -25.08
N VAL A 236 3.07 10.56 -24.94
CA VAL A 236 3.28 9.93 -23.63
C VAL A 236 4.74 10.07 -23.21
N ASP A 237 4.97 10.65 -22.05
CA ASP A 237 6.25 10.68 -21.35
C ASP A 237 6.08 10.03 -19.97
N THR A 238 6.92 9.05 -19.66
CA THR A 238 6.92 8.35 -18.38
C THR A 238 8.28 8.49 -17.70
N ARG A 239 8.28 8.79 -16.42
CA ARG A 239 9.48 9.02 -15.63
C ARG A 239 9.43 8.29 -14.30
N SER A 240 10.59 8.16 -13.68
CA SER A 240 10.72 7.76 -12.29
C SER A 240 11.74 8.65 -11.57
N ILE A 241 11.52 8.87 -10.29
CA ILE A 241 12.43 9.63 -9.43
C ILE A 241 12.70 8.81 -8.19
N THR A 242 13.98 8.56 -7.93
CA THR A 242 14.43 7.94 -6.67
C THR A 242 15.19 8.99 -5.87
N VAL A 243 14.86 9.13 -4.61
CA VAL A 243 15.50 10.09 -3.70
C VAL A 243 15.97 9.35 -2.46
N GLU A 244 17.21 9.60 -2.10
CA GLU A 244 17.75 9.26 -0.78
C GLU A 244 17.53 10.46 0.13
N VAL A 245 16.77 10.28 1.20
CA VAL A 245 16.42 11.33 2.16
C VAL A 245 17.27 11.16 3.40
N LEU A 246 17.96 12.21 3.78
CA LEU A 246 18.81 12.30 4.98
C LEU A 246 18.24 13.43 5.85
N ASP A 247 17.66 13.10 7.01
CA ASP A 247 17.10 14.03 8.01
C ASP A 247 18.09 14.31 9.14
#